data_4a68edeea453afb8317554ae6f6d66f6
#
_entry.id   4a68edeea453afb8317554ae6f6d66f6
#
_cell.length_a   1.000
_cell.length_b   1.000
_cell.length_c   1.000
_cell.angle_alpha   90.00
_cell.angle_beta   90.00
_cell.angle_gamma   90.00
#
_symmetry.space_group_name_H-M   'P 1'
#
loop_
_entity.id
_entity.type
_entity.pdbx_description
1 polymer ?
#
loop_
_entity_poly.entity_id
_entity_poly.type
_entity_poly.pdbx_seq_one_letter_code
_entity_poly.pdbx_strand_id
1 'polypeptide(L)'
;HLVKRAQSREKRLAHLEVLDRPSLKQAELKLSFDADFQSGKDVIMTEELSKSFGEKQLFKDVKFDIKSGEKICFIGENGVGKTTLLRIIMGEEEADEGYLKIGHNVDFGYYDQGQLLLDENETVLGEMKNAYHLYTDTEMRNILGRFLFRGDDVFKSVSAISGGEKARLSLLKLMLSGANTLIFDEPTNHLDIESKEIVEAAIMEFKGTVLIVSHDRYLLSKIPDRILELRHEGIREYKGK
;
A
#
# COMPACT_ATOMS: atom_id res chain seq x y z
N HIS A 1 -25.54 -35.60 -48.38
CA HIS A 1 -25.16 -34.16 -48.35
C HIS A 1 -24.72 -33.67 -46.98
N LEU A 2 -25.24 -34.18 -45.90
CA LEU A 2 -24.90 -33.79 -44.52
C LEU A 2 -23.48 -34.23 -44.09
N VAL A 3 -23.06 -35.43 -44.47
CA VAL A 3 -21.74 -35.98 -44.13
C VAL A 3 -20.58 -35.17 -44.77
N LYS A 4 -20.77 -34.76 -46.03
CA LYS A 4 -19.76 -33.90 -46.70
C LYS A 4 -19.60 -32.49 -46.09
N ARG A 5 -20.67 -31.96 -45.51
CA ARG A 5 -20.65 -30.68 -44.77
C ARG A 5 -19.95 -30.80 -43.39
N ALA A 6 -20.13 -31.96 -42.74
CA ALA A 6 -19.43 -32.23 -41.48
C ALA A 6 -17.92 -32.36 -41.67
N GLN A 7 -17.51 -33.15 -42.68
CA GLN A 7 -16.05 -33.32 -43.04
C GLN A 7 -15.39 -32.04 -43.49
N SER A 8 -16.13 -31.14 -44.17
CA SER A 8 -15.57 -29.83 -44.57
C SER A 8 -15.41 -28.88 -43.37
N ARG A 9 -16.27 -29.00 -42.34
CA ARG A 9 -16.12 -28.24 -41.09
C ARG A 9 -15.00 -28.77 -40.21
N GLU A 10 -14.82 -30.08 -40.14
CA GLU A 10 -13.68 -30.70 -39.45
C GLU A 10 -12.35 -30.29 -40.05
N LYS A 11 -12.24 -30.30 -41.42
CA LYS A 11 -11.03 -29.78 -42.10
C LYS A 11 -10.74 -28.30 -41.85
N ARG A 12 -11.81 -27.47 -41.74
CA ARG A 12 -11.66 -26.05 -41.41
C ARG A 12 -11.25 -25.84 -39.93
N LEU A 13 -11.73 -26.68 -39.02
CA LEU A 13 -11.30 -26.64 -37.61
C LEU A 13 -9.85 -27.12 -37.44
N ALA A 14 -9.40 -28.09 -38.22
CA ALA A 14 -8.02 -28.56 -38.22
C ALA A 14 -7.02 -27.55 -38.82
N HIS A 15 -7.49 -26.58 -39.61
CA HIS A 15 -6.69 -25.47 -40.17
C HIS A 15 -6.83 -24.16 -39.41
N LEU A 16 -7.64 -24.11 -38.36
CA LEU A 16 -7.56 -23.06 -37.38
C LEU A 16 -6.25 -23.30 -36.57
N GLU A 17 -5.18 -22.62 -36.96
CA GLU A 17 -4.07 -22.44 -36.02
C GLU A 17 -4.64 -21.91 -34.74
N VAL A 18 -4.63 -22.73 -33.70
CA VAL A 18 -4.83 -22.28 -32.33
C VAL A 18 -3.65 -21.34 -32.10
N LEU A 19 -3.90 -20.04 -32.23
CA LEU A 19 -2.96 -19.05 -31.79
C LEU A 19 -2.73 -19.37 -30.31
N ASP A 20 -1.59 -19.97 -30.01
CA ASP A 20 -1.10 -20.08 -28.67
C ASP A 20 -1.26 -18.71 -28.03
N ARG A 21 -1.98 -18.66 -26.89
CA ARG A 21 -1.97 -17.45 -26.09
C ARG A 21 -0.52 -17.02 -26.02
N PRO A 22 -0.18 -15.79 -26.44
CA PRO A 22 1.15 -15.32 -26.22
C PRO A 22 1.43 -15.58 -24.74
N SER A 23 2.35 -16.49 -24.43
CA SER A 23 2.92 -16.58 -23.12
C SER A 23 3.53 -15.20 -22.94
N LEU A 24 2.79 -14.33 -22.27
CA LEU A 24 3.35 -13.20 -21.59
C LEU A 24 4.36 -13.80 -20.60
N LYS A 25 5.55 -14.13 -21.11
CA LYS A 25 6.75 -13.94 -20.32
C LYS A 25 6.73 -12.46 -20.02
N GLN A 26 5.99 -12.10 -18.98
CA GLN A 26 6.24 -10.88 -18.26
C GLN A 26 7.74 -10.94 -18.00
N ALA A 27 8.49 -10.16 -18.77
CA ALA A 27 9.76 -9.70 -18.26
C ALA A 27 9.38 -9.08 -16.92
N GLU A 28 9.61 -9.83 -15.85
CA GLU A 28 9.56 -9.31 -14.50
C GLU A 28 10.61 -8.20 -14.47
N LEU A 29 10.21 -7.00 -14.85
CA LEU A 29 10.84 -5.82 -14.32
C LEU A 29 10.64 -5.99 -12.81
N LYS A 30 11.66 -6.48 -12.13
CA LYS A 30 11.77 -6.41 -10.68
C LYS A 30 11.84 -4.92 -10.36
N LEU A 31 10.69 -4.27 -10.30
CA LEU A 31 10.57 -3.02 -9.58
C LEU A 31 10.79 -3.41 -8.12
N SER A 32 12.03 -3.30 -7.66
CA SER A 32 12.28 -3.21 -6.26
C SER A 32 11.80 -1.82 -5.86
N PHE A 33 10.76 -1.73 -5.07
CA PHE A 33 10.42 -0.51 -4.35
C PHE A 33 11.48 -0.36 -3.25
N ASP A 34 12.65 0.10 -3.64
CA ASP A 34 13.76 0.32 -2.73
C ASP A 34 13.65 1.75 -2.21
N ALA A 35 13.77 1.91 -0.90
CA ALA A 35 13.91 3.22 -0.28
C ALA A 35 15.23 3.87 -0.74
N ASP A 36 15.21 5.17 -0.93
CA ASP A 36 16.43 5.93 -1.34
C ASP A 36 17.55 5.81 -0.31
N PHE A 37 17.18 5.62 0.97
CA PHE A 37 18.13 5.46 2.08
C PHE A 37 17.62 4.37 3.04
N GLN A 38 18.54 3.62 3.62
CA GLN A 38 18.21 2.71 4.72
C GLN A 38 18.08 3.52 6.02
N SER A 39 17.01 3.30 6.77
CA SER A 39 16.87 3.77 8.14
C SER A 39 17.89 3.08 9.05
N GLY A 40 18.18 3.69 10.22
CA GLY A 40 18.91 3.01 11.29
C GLY A 40 18.18 1.74 11.76
N LYS A 41 18.85 0.93 12.58
CA LYS A 41 18.29 -0.34 13.09
C LYS A 41 16.97 -0.14 13.84
N ASP A 42 16.89 0.92 14.65
CA ASP A 42 15.70 1.30 15.40
C ASP A 42 14.96 2.40 14.64
N VAL A 43 13.71 2.15 14.28
CA VAL A 43 12.89 3.11 13.51
C VAL A 43 12.02 3.93 14.44
N ILE A 44 11.35 3.29 15.39
CA ILE A 44 10.47 3.92 16.37
C ILE A 44 10.69 3.26 17.72
N MET A 45 10.74 4.07 18.78
CA MET A 45 10.73 3.62 20.18
C MET A 45 9.79 4.51 20.96
N THR A 46 8.90 3.89 21.73
CA THR A 46 7.97 4.60 22.62
C THR A 46 8.11 4.08 24.05
N GLU A 47 7.98 4.96 25.03
CA GLU A 47 7.91 4.60 26.44
C GLU A 47 6.82 5.41 27.13
N GLU A 48 5.89 4.72 27.81
CA GLU A 48 4.82 5.31 28.62
C GLU A 48 3.99 6.37 27.89
N LEU A 49 3.83 6.21 26.55
CA LEU A 49 3.14 7.19 25.73
C LEU A 49 1.66 7.22 26.08
N SER A 50 1.12 8.42 26.36
CA SER A 50 -0.28 8.61 26.73
C SER A 50 -0.90 9.75 25.95
N LYS A 51 -2.20 9.64 25.62
CA LYS A 51 -2.95 10.67 24.91
C LYS A 51 -4.40 10.70 25.34
N SER A 52 -4.90 11.93 25.55
CA SER A 52 -6.30 12.23 25.85
C SER A 52 -6.78 13.43 25.04
N PHE A 53 -8.06 13.55 24.80
CA PHE A 53 -8.71 14.76 24.30
C PHE A 53 -9.80 15.20 25.30
N GLY A 54 -9.51 16.28 26.01
CA GLY A 54 -10.34 16.71 27.15
C GLY A 54 -10.42 15.62 28.22
N GLU A 55 -11.63 15.20 28.58
CA GLU A 55 -11.86 14.13 29.55
C GLU A 55 -11.74 12.71 28.96
N LYS A 56 -11.66 12.59 27.64
CA LYS A 56 -11.60 11.30 26.97
C LYS A 56 -10.17 10.84 26.83
N GLN A 57 -9.77 9.88 27.68
CA GLN A 57 -8.51 9.16 27.51
C GLN A 57 -8.62 8.21 26.31
N LEU A 58 -7.67 8.32 25.35
CA LEU A 58 -7.56 7.40 24.23
C LEU A 58 -6.75 6.17 24.65
N PHE A 59 -5.50 6.40 25.06
CA PHE A 59 -4.60 5.34 25.53
C PHE A 59 -3.63 5.89 26.56
N LYS A 60 -3.09 4.98 27.36
CA LYS A 60 -2.12 5.27 28.42
C LYS A 60 -1.03 4.20 28.45
N ASP A 61 0.18 4.60 28.87
CA ASP A 61 1.33 3.71 29.12
C ASP A 61 1.70 2.83 27.90
N VAL A 62 1.57 3.37 26.68
CA VAL A 62 1.88 2.66 25.44
C VAL A 62 3.38 2.55 25.28
N LYS A 63 3.87 1.31 25.19
CA LYS A 63 5.28 0.98 25.00
C LYS A 63 5.48 -0.05 23.89
N PHE A 64 6.26 0.27 22.88
CA PHE A 64 6.71 -0.63 21.83
C PHE A 64 7.97 -0.10 21.14
N ASP A 65 8.61 -0.97 20.38
CA ASP A 65 9.70 -0.61 19.49
C ASP A 65 9.49 -1.24 18.10
N ILE A 66 9.95 -0.56 17.06
CA ILE A 66 9.88 -1.02 15.68
C ILE A 66 11.27 -0.96 15.06
N LYS A 67 11.68 -2.06 14.44
CA LYS A 67 12.98 -2.19 13.77
C LYS A 67 12.84 -1.96 12.26
N SER A 68 13.95 -1.62 11.64
CA SER A 68 14.03 -1.44 10.19
C SER A 68 13.62 -2.71 9.45
N GLY A 69 12.75 -2.55 8.45
CA GLY A 69 12.24 -3.62 7.61
C GLY A 69 11.07 -4.42 8.20
N GLU A 70 10.67 -4.16 9.46
CA GLU A 70 9.48 -4.81 10.05
C GLU A 70 8.18 -4.30 9.42
N LYS A 71 7.22 -5.19 9.27
CA LYS A 71 5.83 -4.89 8.90
C LYS A 71 4.95 -5.07 10.13
N ILE A 72 4.47 -3.95 10.68
CA ILE A 72 3.70 -3.91 11.91
C ILE A 72 2.26 -3.53 11.60
N CYS A 73 1.31 -4.27 12.16
CA CYS A 73 -0.09 -3.89 12.09
C CYS A 73 -0.62 -3.48 13.47
N PHE A 74 -1.22 -2.29 13.54
CA PHE A 74 -1.96 -1.80 14.69
C PHE A 74 -3.42 -2.18 14.56
N ILE A 75 -3.95 -2.86 15.56
CA ILE A 75 -5.36 -3.16 15.71
C ILE A 75 -5.90 -2.55 17.02
N GLY A 76 -7.19 -2.57 17.21
CA GLY A 76 -7.84 -2.10 18.44
C GLY A 76 -9.24 -1.58 18.16
N GLU A 77 -9.99 -1.32 19.20
CA GLU A 77 -11.36 -0.81 19.10
C GLU A 77 -11.44 0.52 18.34
N ASN A 78 -12.62 0.80 17.78
CA ASN A 78 -12.85 2.08 17.13
C ASN A 78 -12.83 3.21 18.18
N GLY A 79 -12.07 4.27 17.87
CA GLY A 79 -11.93 5.41 18.77
C GLY A 79 -10.90 5.22 19.89
N VAL A 80 -10.15 4.10 19.94
CA VAL A 80 -9.07 3.90 20.92
C VAL A 80 -7.83 4.78 20.63
N GLY A 81 -7.75 5.40 19.44
CA GLY A 81 -6.68 6.33 19.11
C GLY A 81 -5.63 5.82 18.12
N LYS A 82 -5.93 4.80 17.31
CA LYS A 82 -4.98 4.26 16.32
C LYS A 82 -4.46 5.33 15.36
N THR A 83 -5.34 6.06 14.70
CA THR A 83 -4.96 7.18 13.81
C THR A 83 -4.23 8.29 14.58
N THR A 84 -4.61 8.56 15.82
CA THR A 84 -3.93 9.55 16.68
C THR A 84 -2.51 9.09 17.00
N LEU A 85 -2.31 7.80 17.29
CA LEU A 85 -0.98 7.24 17.51
C LEU A 85 -0.10 7.39 16.25
N LEU A 86 -0.65 7.13 15.06
CA LEU A 86 0.09 7.35 13.80
C LEU A 86 0.46 8.83 13.62
N ARG A 87 -0.44 9.76 13.93
CA ARG A 87 -0.17 11.21 13.86
C ARG A 87 0.90 11.65 14.86
N ILE A 88 0.92 11.06 16.06
CA ILE A 88 1.99 11.30 17.04
C ILE A 88 3.33 10.80 16.49
N ILE A 89 3.36 9.61 15.88
CA ILE A 89 4.57 9.05 15.26
C ILE A 89 5.10 9.97 14.14
N MET A 90 4.21 10.56 13.34
CA MET A 90 4.57 11.49 12.25
C MET A 90 4.90 12.90 12.74
N GLY A 91 4.72 13.19 14.03
CA GLY A 91 4.94 14.52 14.60
C GLY A 91 3.85 15.55 14.29
N GLU A 92 2.68 15.09 13.83
CA GLU A 92 1.50 15.94 13.53
C GLU A 92 0.64 16.20 14.77
N GLU A 93 0.80 15.39 15.81
CA GLU A 93 0.11 15.49 17.10
C GLU A 93 1.11 15.26 18.23
N GLU A 94 0.94 15.92 19.37
CA GLU A 94 1.77 15.75 20.53
C GLU A 94 1.15 14.73 21.50
N ALA A 95 1.99 13.90 22.11
CA ALA A 95 1.58 13.07 23.23
C ALA A 95 1.44 13.95 24.50
N ASP A 96 0.56 13.55 25.42
CA ASP A 96 0.39 14.27 26.69
C ASP A 96 1.49 13.87 27.70
N GLU A 97 1.89 12.59 27.66
CA GLU A 97 2.92 12.03 28.53
C GLU A 97 3.73 10.98 27.78
N GLY A 98 4.91 10.66 28.31
CA GLY A 98 5.79 9.63 27.80
C GLY A 98 6.80 10.13 26.77
N TYR A 99 7.44 9.20 26.08
CA TYR A 99 8.55 9.48 25.19
C TYR A 99 8.39 8.76 23.87
N LEU A 100 8.58 9.50 22.77
CA LEU A 100 8.68 8.97 21.41
C LEU A 100 10.03 9.35 20.83
N LYS A 101 10.77 8.36 20.33
CA LYS A 101 12.01 8.56 19.58
C LYS A 101 11.88 7.96 18.19
N ILE A 102 12.12 8.80 17.19
CA ILE A 102 12.29 8.38 15.81
C ILE A 102 13.76 8.11 15.55
N GLY A 103 14.03 7.02 14.88
CA GLY A 103 15.39 6.59 14.53
C GLY A 103 16.08 7.53 13.54
N HIS A 104 17.36 7.29 13.32
CA HIS A 104 18.13 8.09 12.36
C HIS A 104 17.76 7.74 10.92
N ASN A 105 17.69 8.75 10.06
CA ASN A 105 17.34 8.62 8.63
C ASN A 105 15.98 7.94 8.38
N VAL A 106 15.02 8.13 9.26
CA VAL A 106 13.64 7.68 9.03
C VAL A 106 12.93 8.74 8.20
N ASP A 107 12.43 8.32 7.04
CA ASP A 107 11.60 9.14 6.14
C ASP A 107 10.23 8.48 6.00
N PHE A 108 9.20 9.21 6.44
CA PHE A 108 7.83 8.72 6.46
C PHE A 108 7.08 9.04 5.16
N GLY A 109 6.46 8.02 4.57
CA GLY A 109 5.42 8.19 3.58
C GLY A 109 4.07 7.79 4.19
N TYR A 110 3.07 8.65 4.11
CA TYR A 110 1.75 8.41 4.68
C TYR A 110 0.68 8.23 3.61
N TYR A 111 -0.11 7.19 3.76
CA TYR A 111 -1.27 6.91 2.94
C TYR A 111 -2.53 6.98 3.79
N ASP A 112 -3.38 7.93 3.48
CA ASP A 112 -4.75 8.03 3.97
C ASP A 112 -5.71 8.01 2.78
N GLN A 113 -6.65 7.08 2.80
CA GLN A 113 -7.66 6.96 1.74
C GLN A 113 -8.54 8.22 1.60
N GLY A 114 -8.72 8.99 2.67
CA GLY A 114 -9.48 10.24 2.66
C GLY A 114 -8.74 11.43 2.06
N GLN A 115 -7.42 11.35 1.89
CA GLN A 115 -6.57 12.44 1.42
C GLN A 115 -5.70 12.01 0.23
N LEU A 116 -6.33 11.59 -0.84
CA LEU A 116 -5.63 11.25 -2.08
C LEU A 116 -5.15 12.56 -2.74
N LEU A 117 -3.85 12.86 -2.58
CA LEU A 117 -3.20 14.03 -3.17
C LEU A 117 -2.90 13.79 -4.66
N LEU A 118 -3.93 13.67 -5.47
CA LEU A 118 -3.86 13.51 -6.92
C LEU A 118 -4.41 14.76 -7.61
N ASP A 119 -3.75 15.22 -8.66
CA ASP A 119 -4.28 16.32 -9.50
C ASP A 119 -5.36 15.78 -10.44
N GLU A 120 -6.60 16.15 -10.18
CA GLU A 120 -7.75 15.70 -10.97
C GLU A 120 -7.74 16.22 -12.41
N ASN A 121 -6.97 17.26 -12.73
CA ASN A 121 -6.84 17.81 -14.08
C ASN A 121 -5.83 17.05 -14.94
N GLU A 122 -4.98 16.24 -14.32
CA GLU A 122 -3.98 15.47 -15.03
C GLU A 122 -4.53 14.12 -15.53
N THR A 123 -3.81 13.52 -16.47
CA THR A 123 -4.01 12.11 -16.81
C THR A 123 -3.29 11.22 -15.80
N VAL A 124 -3.67 9.93 -15.72
CA VAL A 124 -2.98 8.95 -14.87
C VAL A 124 -1.47 8.94 -15.15
N LEU A 125 -1.06 8.94 -16.41
CA LEU A 125 0.35 9.01 -16.80
C LEU A 125 0.96 10.36 -16.44
N GLY A 126 0.25 11.48 -16.69
CA GLY A 126 0.70 12.83 -16.39
C GLY A 126 0.96 13.03 -14.92
N GLU A 127 0.03 12.61 -14.05
CA GLU A 127 0.17 12.66 -12.60
C GLU A 127 1.47 11.99 -12.12
N MET A 128 1.77 10.80 -12.65
CA MET A 128 2.97 10.07 -12.28
C MET A 128 4.25 10.67 -12.87
N LYS A 129 4.20 11.16 -14.09
CA LYS A 129 5.34 11.80 -14.75
C LYS A 129 5.70 13.14 -14.10
N ASN A 130 4.69 13.91 -13.67
CA ASN A 130 4.91 15.16 -12.94
C ASN A 130 5.56 14.94 -11.58
N ALA A 131 5.23 13.83 -10.91
CA ALA A 131 5.86 13.46 -9.64
C ALA A 131 7.27 12.85 -9.82
N TYR A 132 7.49 12.08 -10.91
CA TYR A 132 8.69 11.26 -11.10
C TYR A 132 9.29 11.44 -12.50
N HIS A 133 9.98 12.55 -12.72
CA HIS A 133 10.53 12.97 -14.03
C HIS A 133 11.64 12.05 -14.57
N LEU A 134 12.28 11.25 -13.72
CA LEU A 134 13.40 10.39 -14.12
C LEU A 134 12.98 9.16 -14.92
N TYR A 135 11.71 8.72 -14.80
CA TYR A 135 11.21 7.58 -15.55
C TYR A 135 10.83 7.99 -16.98
N THR A 136 11.20 7.17 -17.95
CA THR A 136 10.69 7.30 -19.32
C THR A 136 9.19 6.97 -19.39
N ASP A 137 8.50 7.37 -20.45
CA ASP A 137 7.08 7.03 -20.64
C ASP A 137 6.86 5.52 -20.68
N THR A 138 7.77 4.77 -21.27
CA THR A 138 7.69 3.31 -21.36
C THR A 138 7.85 2.67 -19.98
N GLU A 139 8.81 3.11 -19.20
CA GLU A 139 9.00 2.61 -17.84
C GLU A 139 7.79 2.93 -16.96
N MET A 140 7.30 4.17 -17.00
CA MET A 140 6.13 4.56 -16.22
C MET A 140 4.87 3.79 -16.61
N ARG A 141 4.64 3.53 -17.91
CA ARG A 141 3.53 2.68 -18.36
C ARG A 141 3.66 1.24 -17.88
N ASN A 142 4.88 0.69 -17.87
CA ASN A 142 5.12 -0.65 -17.32
C ASN A 142 4.82 -0.71 -15.82
N ILE A 143 5.22 0.32 -15.07
CA ILE A 143 4.93 0.45 -13.65
C ILE A 143 3.41 0.54 -13.42
N LEU A 144 2.74 1.44 -14.13
CA LEU A 144 1.29 1.61 -14.09
C LEU A 144 0.53 0.32 -14.44
N GLY A 145 1.05 -0.43 -15.43
CA GLY A 145 0.48 -1.73 -15.82
C GLY A 145 0.44 -2.77 -14.70
N ARG A 146 1.40 -2.75 -13.77
CA ARG A 146 1.39 -3.61 -12.57
C ARG A 146 0.27 -3.23 -11.60
N PHE A 147 -0.12 -1.96 -11.60
CA PHE A 147 -1.25 -1.43 -10.83
C PHE A 147 -2.56 -1.41 -11.63
N LEU A 148 -2.64 -2.23 -12.70
CA LEU A 148 -3.80 -2.45 -13.56
C LEU A 148 -4.22 -1.24 -14.41
N PHE A 149 -3.36 -0.26 -14.61
CA PHE A 149 -3.58 0.79 -15.60
C PHE A 149 -2.97 0.34 -16.93
N ARG A 150 -3.81 -0.20 -17.84
CA ARG A 150 -3.37 -0.85 -19.08
C ARG A 150 -3.88 -0.11 -20.31
N GLY A 151 -3.11 -0.17 -21.40
CA GLY A 151 -3.52 0.42 -22.67
C GLY A 151 -3.88 1.88 -22.56
N ASP A 152 -5.12 2.22 -22.87
CA ASP A 152 -5.64 3.59 -22.86
C ASP A 152 -5.99 4.12 -21.47
N ASP A 153 -6.00 3.26 -20.41
CA ASP A 153 -6.30 3.70 -19.06
C ASP A 153 -5.31 4.76 -18.55
N VAL A 154 -4.06 4.70 -19.00
CA VAL A 154 -3.02 5.66 -18.60
C VAL A 154 -3.29 7.09 -19.11
N PHE A 155 -4.14 7.25 -20.11
CA PHE A 155 -4.53 8.54 -20.67
C PHE A 155 -5.84 9.08 -20.12
N LYS A 156 -6.56 8.29 -19.30
CA LYS A 156 -7.74 8.78 -18.61
C LYS A 156 -7.38 9.90 -17.64
N SER A 157 -8.25 10.91 -17.55
CA SER A 157 -8.13 11.93 -16.50
C SER A 157 -8.27 11.28 -15.12
N VAL A 158 -7.51 11.75 -14.15
CA VAL A 158 -7.62 11.34 -12.74
C VAL A 158 -9.03 11.59 -12.20
N SER A 159 -9.72 12.63 -12.67
CA SER A 159 -11.12 12.89 -12.31
C SER A 159 -12.09 11.81 -12.83
N ALA A 160 -11.74 11.11 -13.92
CA ALA A 160 -12.60 10.14 -14.59
C ALA A 160 -12.41 8.69 -14.11
N ILE A 161 -11.38 8.40 -13.33
CA ILE A 161 -11.15 7.06 -12.80
C ILE A 161 -11.91 6.82 -11.49
N SER A 162 -12.20 5.55 -11.20
CA SER A 162 -12.93 5.12 -10.00
C SER A 162 -12.14 5.37 -8.71
N GLY A 163 -12.83 5.33 -7.57
CA GLY A 163 -12.17 5.46 -6.26
C GLY A 163 -11.10 4.39 -5.99
N GLY A 164 -11.34 3.14 -6.42
CA GLY A 164 -10.35 2.07 -6.33
C GLY A 164 -9.12 2.31 -7.22
N GLU A 165 -9.33 2.84 -8.44
CA GLU A 165 -8.24 3.24 -9.32
C GLU A 165 -7.45 4.41 -8.74
N LYS A 166 -8.12 5.43 -8.18
CA LYS A 166 -7.45 6.53 -7.48
C LYS A 166 -6.61 6.01 -6.31
N ALA A 167 -7.14 5.08 -5.53
CA ALA A 167 -6.42 4.46 -4.42
C ALA A 167 -5.14 3.74 -4.89
N ARG A 168 -5.23 2.94 -5.96
CA ARG A 168 -4.05 2.27 -6.55
C ARG A 168 -3.02 3.27 -7.08
N LEU A 169 -3.46 4.34 -7.74
CA LEU A 169 -2.57 5.38 -8.26
C LEU A 169 -1.85 6.13 -7.14
N SER A 170 -2.58 6.49 -6.07
CA SER A 170 -2.00 7.14 -4.89
C SER A 170 -1.01 6.24 -4.16
N LEU A 171 -1.34 4.95 -4.01
CA LEU A 171 -0.41 3.97 -3.45
C LEU A 171 0.86 3.87 -4.27
N LEU A 172 0.74 3.74 -5.60
CA LEU A 172 1.89 3.70 -6.48
C LEU A 172 2.76 4.95 -6.35
N LYS A 173 2.13 6.13 -6.31
CA LYS A 173 2.83 7.40 -6.09
C LYS A 173 3.59 7.39 -4.77
N LEU A 174 2.98 6.90 -3.69
CA LEU A 174 3.66 6.78 -2.40
C LEU A 174 4.83 5.79 -2.45
N MET A 175 4.67 4.65 -3.07
CA MET A 175 5.73 3.63 -3.15
C MET A 175 6.95 4.06 -3.96
N LEU A 176 6.78 4.99 -4.89
CA LEU A 176 7.88 5.58 -5.67
C LEU A 176 8.48 6.83 -5.00
N SER A 177 7.97 7.28 -3.85
CA SER A 177 8.45 8.49 -3.18
C SER A 177 9.87 8.39 -2.62
N GLY A 178 10.42 7.17 -2.52
CA GLY A 178 11.72 6.92 -1.91
C GLY A 178 11.69 6.84 -0.38
N ALA A 179 10.53 7.09 0.26
CA ALA A 179 10.38 6.94 1.71
C ALA A 179 10.76 5.52 2.16
N ASN A 180 11.43 5.41 3.31
CA ASN A 180 11.88 4.12 3.85
C ASN A 180 10.96 3.54 4.91
N THR A 181 9.96 4.33 5.34
CA THR A 181 8.96 3.91 6.33
C THR A 181 7.59 4.34 5.85
N LEU A 182 6.75 3.39 5.48
CA LEU A 182 5.40 3.66 4.98
C LEU A 182 4.36 3.45 6.08
N ILE A 183 3.45 4.38 6.18
CA ILE A 183 2.33 4.36 7.12
C ILE A 183 1.03 4.29 6.34
N PHE A 184 0.19 3.30 6.65
CA PHE A 184 -1.09 3.07 6.01
C PHE A 184 -2.21 3.10 7.05
N ASP A 185 -3.17 4.02 6.90
CA ASP A 185 -4.39 4.03 7.71
C ASP A 185 -5.55 3.48 6.88
N GLU A 186 -5.99 2.25 7.21
CA GLU A 186 -7.06 1.47 6.56
C GLU A 186 -6.92 1.37 5.03
N PRO A 187 -5.78 0.90 4.48
CA PRO A 187 -5.48 0.99 3.05
C PRO A 187 -6.38 0.16 2.13
N THR A 188 -7.09 -0.83 2.68
CA THR A 188 -7.95 -1.74 1.92
C THR A 188 -9.44 -1.41 2.03
N ASN A 189 -9.81 -0.40 2.81
CA ASN A 189 -11.21 -0.01 2.96
C ASN A 189 -11.83 0.42 1.63
N HIS A 190 -13.08 0.01 1.38
CA HIS A 190 -13.86 0.35 0.19
C HIS A 190 -13.21 -0.03 -1.16
N LEU A 191 -12.14 -0.83 -1.16
CA LEU A 191 -11.54 -1.36 -2.37
C LEU A 191 -12.27 -2.64 -2.83
N ASP A 192 -12.36 -2.82 -4.15
CA ASP A 192 -12.71 -4.10 -4.74
C ASP A 192 -11.60 -5.15 -4.51
N ILE A 193 -11.93 -6.42 -4.74
CA ILE A 193 -11.02 -7.54 -4.44
C ILE A 193 -9.70 -7.41 -5.22
N GLU A 194 -9.77 -7.04 -6.50
CA GLU A 194 -8.59 -6.92 -7.36
C GLU A 194 -7.66 -5.79 -6.88
N SER A 195 -8.23 -4.64 -6.52
CA SER A 195 -7.49 -3.51 -5.94
C SER A 195 -6.84 -3.89 -4.60
N LYS A 196 -7.54 -4.64 -3.73
CA LYS A 196 -6.97 -5.13 -2.47
C LYS A 196 -5.76 -6.02 -2.70
N GLU A 197 -5.84 -6.97 -3.62
CA GLU A 197 -4.72 -7.86 -3.94
C GLU A 197 -3.48 -7.10 -4.43
N ILE A 198 -3.67 -6.06 -5.24
CA ILE A 198 -2.57 -5.19 -5.69
C ILE A 198 -1.93 -4.43 -4.53
N VAL A 199 -2.76 -3.83 -3.65
CA VAL A 199 -2.28 -3.10 -2.46
C VAL A 199 -1.49 -4.04 -1.54
N GLU A 200 -2.01 -5.22 -1.26
CA GLU A 200 -1.35 -6.22 -0.43
C GLU A 200 -0.02 -6.68 -1.03
N ALA A 201 0.00 -7.00 -2.33
CA ALA A 201 1.21 -7.42 -3.02
C ALA A 201 2.29 -6.32 -2.98
N ALA A 202 1.90 -5.06 -3.22
CA ALA A 202 2.81 -3.94 -3.17
C ALA A 202 3.40 -3.73 -1.77
N ILE A 203 2.59 -3.81 -0.72
CA ILE A 203 3.05 -3.73 0.67
C ILE A 203 4.00 -4.90 1.01
N MET A 204 3.72 -6.10 0.53
CA MET A 204 4.59 -7.28 0.76
C MET A 204 5.95 -7.13 0.06
N GLU A 205 5.98 -6.59 -1.15
CA GLU A 205 7.21 -6.38 -1.92
C GLU A 205 8.07 -5.24 -1.38
N PHE A 206 7.48 -4.29 -0.65
CA PHE A 206 8.23 -3.16 -0.09
C PHE A 206 9.26 -3.63 0.93
N LYS A 207 10.51 -3.21 0.75
CA LYS A 207 11.65 -3.65 1.59
C LYS A 207 11.87 -2.81 2.83
N GLY A 208 11.29 -1.62 2.89
CA GLY A 208 11.35 -0.74 4.06
C GLY A 208 10.43 -1.18 5.20
N THR A 209 10.33 -0.33 6.20
CA THR A 209 9.44 -0.53 7.34
C THR A 209 8.00 -0.15 6.99
N VAL A 210 7.03 -0.89 7.47
CA VAL A 210 5.61 -0.63 7.21
C VAL A 210 4.81 -0.66 8.50
N LEU A 211 4.06 0.42 8.72
CA LEU A 211 3.06 0.52 9.77
C LEU A 211 1.66 0.53 9.14
N ILE A 212 0.79 -0.35 9.56
CA ILE A 212 -0.56 -0.47 9.02
C ILE A 212 -1.56 -0.39 10.16
N VAL A 213 -2.58 0.44 10.03
CA VAL A 213 -3.82 0.31 10.80
C VAL A 213 -4.81 -0.40 9.91
N SER A 214 -5.32 -1.55 10.31
CA SER A 214 -6.35 -2.27 9.56
C SER A 214 -7.19 -3.18 10.44
N HIS A 215 -8.43 -3.40 10.01
CA HIS A 215 -9.34 -4.41 10.55
C HIS A 215 -9.55 -5.59 9.58
N ASP A 216 -8.90 -5.57 8.42
CA ASP A 216 -9.01 -6.62 7.41
C ASP A 216 -8.26 -7.88 7.85
N ARG A 217 -9.02 -8.93 8.19
CA ARG A 217 -8.47 -10.20 8.68
C ARG A 217 -7.55 -10.89 7.67
N TYR A 218 -7.82 -10.70 6.39
CA TYR A 218 -7.01 -11.30 5.34
C TYR A 218 -5.64 -10.64 5.26
N LEU A 219 -5.60 -9.30 5.28
CA LEU A 219 -4.38 -8.54 5.38
C LEU A 219 -3.58 -8.91 6.64
N LEU A 220 -4.26 -8.98 7.80
CA LEU A 220 -3.64 -9.35 9.08
C LEU A 220 -3.00 -10.74 9.08
N SER A 221 -3.54 -11.67 8.32
CA SER A 221 -3.01 -13.05 8.23
C SER A 221 -1.79 -13.19 7.31
N LYS A 222 -1.56 -12.22 6.41
CA LYS A 222 -0.56 -12.32 5.35
C LYS A 222 0.67 -11.46 5.55
N ILE A 223 0.49 -10.22 6.00
CA ILE A 223 1.50 -9.18 5.87
C ILE A 223 2.33 -8.97 7.13
N PRO A 224 1.75 -8.76 8.31
CA PRO A 224 2.53 -8.29 9.45
C PRO A 224 3.43 -9.37 10.05
N ASP A 225 4.64 -8.95 10.41
CA ASP A 225 5.56 -9.73 11.23
C ASP A 225 5.11 -9.73 12.70
N ARG A 226 4.51 -8.61 13.14
CA ARG A 226 3.97 -8.41 14.48
C ARG A 226 2.66 -7.63 14.42
N ILE A 227 1.75 -7.93 15.34
CA ILE A 227 0.48 -7.23 15.51
C ILE A 227 0.49 -6.57 16.88
N LEU A 228 0.23 -5.29 16.92
CA LEU A 228 0.16 -4.47 18.12
C LEU A 228 -1.29 -4.03 18.36
N GLU A 229 -1.92 -4.61 19.37
CA GLU A 229 -3.29 -4.24 19.77
C GLU A 229 -3.25 -3.06 20.73
N LEU A 230 -3.67 -1.89 20.24
CA LEU A 230 -3.81 -0.69 21.04
C LEU A 230 -5.05 -0.80 21.91
N ARG A 231 -4.87 -0.58 23.21
CA ARG A 231 -5.92 -0.57 24.25
C ARG A 231 -5.86 0.72 25.04
N HIS A 232 -6.89 1.00 25.82
CA HIS A 232 -6.88 2.15 26.73
C HIS A 232 -5.73 2.10 27.74
N GLU A 233 -5.31 0.91 28.17
CA GLU A 233 -4.29 0.68 29.19
C GLU A 233 -3.00 0.08 28.59
N GLY A 234 -2.55 0.58 27.46
CA GLY A 234 -1.29 0.15 26.86
C GLY A 234 -1.45 -0.61 25.53
N ILE A 235 -0.44 -1.42 25.24
CA ILE A 235 -0.37 -2.20 24.00
C ILE A 235 -0.19 -3.69 24.33
N ARG A 236 -0.86 -4.54 23.59
CA ARG A 236 -0.64 -5.98 23.61
C ARG A 236 -0.04 -6.44 22.29
N GLU A 237 1.05 -7.17 22.38
CA GLU A 237 1.73 -7.69 21.22
C GLU A 237 1.35 -9.13 20.92
N TYR A 238 1.19 -9.41 19.64
CA TYR A 238 1.03 -10.76 19.10
C TYR A 238 2.06 -10.97 18.00
N LYS A 239 2.60 -12.19 17.92
CA LYS A 239 3.40 -12.59 16.77
C LYS A 239 2.48 -12.63 15.55
N GLY A 240 2.96 -12.05 14.48
CA GLY A 240 2.35 -12.18 13.17
C GLY A 240 2.68 -13.53 12.54
N LYS A 241 2.99 -13.49 11.28
CA LYS A 241 3.32 -14.62 10.42
C LYS A 241 4.53 -15.40 10.86
#